data_58ce7920da015a4924bdd9f26994e830
#
_entry.id   58ce7920da015a4924bdd9f26994e830
#
_cell.length_a   1.000
_cell.length_b   1.000
_cell.length_c   1.000
_cell.angle_alpha   90.00
_cell.angle_beta   90.00
_cell.angle_gamma   90.00
#
_symmetry.space_group_name_H-M   'P 1'
#
loop_
_entity.id
_entity.type
_entity.pdbx_description
1 polymer ?
#
loop_
_entity_poly.entity_id
_entity_poly.type
_entity_poly.pdbx_seq_one_letter_code
_entity_poly.pdbx_strand_id
1 'polypeptide(L)'
;SPYYSEKIASAFAIGDPSVKFVASGYPRNDKLFHYTSEEIQKKKEALHIPEGKKVLLYTPTWRDSSLDENGAFSLPDGFDVNVLMDMLGSDYILLFRAHHQIGAAKVKDNPVIYDVSDVESVNDLYLVSDLMITDYSSTMFDYANLMRPMVFHMYDADSYEQDVRGLYLSPEELPGPITKTEQELVDAIHRQECEFPYRDKQLEFNQKFNPYEDGNSGKRVIDMCLRALPHKRTLYERFVRYTKKTLNRMRILWLLLRYNVLGFFRSHGMFHNNNSLRLERLKDSHKGERCFLIGNGPSLTGEDLHLLKDEYTFGTNMVYKIFDKTDWRPSFHCVSDTIYASKLGIELSKMVKAPLFTTERTYRRMRKKPVDTTYVHTIPTERYKVRGNIQAYCMIKATVLSLAAEMAFHMGFKEIYLLGVDCTNPHDKGGHFTDNYTTKEVAETDINRIKTRMQADTLTTRQIGEHIIDRSMEVYALLDSYAKKHNIHIYNATRGGNLEIFPRVKLEDVLSKKMEESK
;
A
#
# COMPACT_ATOMS: atom_id res chain seq x y z
N SER A 1 -17.43 9.69 15.16
CA SER A 1 -17.36 11.10 15.61
C SER A 1 -16.09 11.77 15.10
N PRO A 2 -15.97 13.11 15.13
CA PRO A 2 -14.73 13.82 14.79
C PRO A 2 -13.53 13.34 15.62
N TYR A 3 -13.73 13.07 16.90
CA TYR A 3 -12.70 12.51 17.77
C TYR A 3 -12.11 11.20 17.23
N TYR A 4 -12.96 10.26 16.84
CA TYR A 4 -12.49 8.99 16.25
C TYR A 4 -11.80 9.18 14.90
N SER A 5 -12.30 10.09 14.06
CA SER A 5 -11.68 10.37 12.77
C SER A 5 -10.23 10.82 12.92
N GLU A 6 -9.96 11.70 13.90
CA GLU A 6 -8.62 12.16 14.20
C GLU A 6 -7.71 11.02 14.72
N LYS A 7 -8.19 10.23 15.67
CA LYS A 7 -7.43 9.11 16.25
C LYS A 7 -7.13 8.03 15.21
N ILE A 8 -8.12 7.67 14.38
CA ILE A 8 -7.93 6.71 13.27
C ILE A 8 -6.94 7.25 12.24
N ALA A 9 -7.05 8.53 11.86
CA ALA A 9 -6.11 9.13 10.93
C ALA A 9 -4.67 9.05 11.42
N SER A 10 -4.46 9.31 12.71
CA SER A 10 -3.15 9.20 13.37
C SER A 10 -2.67 7.75 13.45
N ALA A 11 -3.52 6.83 13.94
CA ALA A 11 -3.16 5.43 14.18
C ALA A 11 -2.79 4.69 12.88
N PHE A 12 -3.47 5.00 11.78
CA PHE A 12 -3.19 4.41 10.46
C PHE A 12 -2.28 5.28 9.58
N ALA A 13 -1.67 6.33 10.14
CA ALA A 13 -0.81 7.28 9.41
C ALA A 13 -1.45 7.79 8.10
N ILE A 14 -2.76 8.06 8.12
CA ILE A 14 -3.50 8.52 6.94
C ILE A 14 -3.19 10.00 6.71
N GLY A 15 -2.17 10.27 5.90
CA GLY A 15 -1.80 11.63 5.49
C GLY A 15 -2.32 12.03 4.11
N ASP A 16 -3.07 11.16 3.44
CA ASP A 16 -3.61 11.45 2.11
C ASP A 16 -4.85 12.37 2.21
N PRO A 17 -4.79 13.61 1.70
CA PRO A 17 -5.91 14.56 1.75
C PRO A 17 -7.12 14.11 0.89
N SER A 18 -6.97 13.10 0.03
CA SER A 18 -8.08 12.52 -0.72
C SER A 18 -8.94 11.57 0.10
N VAL A 19 -8.42 11.05 1.23
CA VAL A 19 -9.19 10.22 2.16
C VAL A 19 -10.14 11.10 2.96
N LYS A 20 -11.43 10.84 2.77
CA LYS A 20 -12.49 11.57 3.48
C LYS A 20 -12.98 10.73 4.65
N PHE A 21 -12.84 11.27 5.85
CA PHE A 21 -13.52 10.74 7.02
C PHE A 21 -14.97 11.21 7.03
N VAL A 22 -15.89 10.27 7.08
CA VAL A 22 -17.31 10.60 7.15
C VAL A 22 -17.85 10.15 8.51
N ALA A 23 -18.30 11.11 9.26
CA ALA A 23 -18.93 10.87 10.54
C ALA A 23 -20.38 10.42 10.32
N SER A 24 -20.62 9.12 10.39
CA SER A 24 -21.93 8.50 10.11
C SER A 24 -22.60 7.90 11.33
N GLY A 25 -21.90 7.73 12.45
CA GLY A 25 -22.24 6.79 13.50
C GLY A 25 -21.86 5.35 13.13
N TYR A 26 -22.11 4.41 14.02
CA TYR A 26 -21.84 2.99 13.81
C TYR A 26 -23.13 2.24 13.45
N PRO A 27 -23.26 1.69 12.22
CA PRO A 27 -24.46 0.94 11.81
C PRO A 27 -24.83 -0.20 12.76
N ARG A 28 -23.86 -0.80 13.45
CA ARG A 28 -24.11 -1.84 14.45
C ARG A 28 -24.96 -1.34 15.62
N ASN A 29 -24.88 -0.06 15.94
CA ASN A 29 -25.58 0.54 17.09
C ASN A 29 -27.00 0.98 16.76
N ASP A 30 -27.42 1.01 15.49
CA ASP A 30 -28.78 1.41 15.11
C ASP A 30 -29.84 0.60 15.87
N LYS A 31 -29.55 -0.69 16.15
CA LYS A 31 -30.43 -1.57 16.91
C LYS A 31 -30.69 -1.09 18.35
N LEU A 32 -29.74 -0.35 18.94
CA LEU A 32 -29.87 0.19 20.30
C LEU A 32 -30.88 1.35 20.40
N PHE A 33 -31.36 1.86 19.27
CA PHE A 33 -32.37 2.92 19.15
C PHE A 33 -33.71 2.40 18.63
N HIS A 34 -33.74 1.18 18.08
CA HIS A 34 -34.92 0.57 17.46
C HIS A 34 -35.18 -0.80 18.05
N TYR A 35 -35.82 -0.82 19.22
CA TYR A 35 -36.21 -2.04 19.92
C TYR A 35 -37.52 -1.83 20.66
N THR A 36 -38.22 -2.93 20.93
CA THR A 36 -39.45 -2.96 21.72
C THR A 36 -39.26 -3.72 23.04
N SER A 37 -40.10 -3.45 24.02
CA SER A 37 -40.10 -4.21 25.28
C SER A 37 -40.34 -5.71 25.03
N GLU A 38 -41.17 -6.05 24.05
CA GLU A 38 -41.43 -7.44 23.67
C GLU A 38 -40.20 -8.14 23.12
N GLU A 39 -39.38 -7.44 22.30
CA GLU A 39 -38.10 -7.97 21.80
C GLU A 39 -37.10 -8.19 22.94
N ILE A 40 -37.01 -7.28 23.89
CA ILE A 40 -36.17 -7.46 25.09
C ILE A 40 -36.62 -8.69 25.88
N GLN A 41 -37.93 -8.84 26.10
CA GLN A 41 -38.47 -9.98 26.84
C GLN A 41 -38.16 -11.32 26.15
N LYS A 42 -38.37 -11.42 24.86
CA LYS A 42 -37.98 -12.62 24.06
C LYS A 42 -36.50 -12.95 24.17
N LYS A 43 -35.63 -11.95 24.24
CA LYS A 43 -34.19 -12.16 24.41
C LYS A 43 -33.86 -12.61 25.83
N LYS A 44 -34.52 -12.06 26.87
CA LYS A 44 -34.38 -12.55 28.24
C LYS A 44 -34.80 -14.01 28.35
N GLU A 45 -35.92 -14.38 27.73
CA GLU A 45 -36.39 -15.78 27.67
C GLU A 45 -35.41 -16.72 26.97
N ALA A 46 -34.86 -16.29 25.83
CA ALA A 46 -33.87 -17.06 25.09
C ALA A 46 -32.55 -17.27 25.86
N LEU A 47 -32.19 -16.37 26.73
CA LEU A 47 -31.05 -16.47 27.65
C LEU A 47 -31.41 -17.13 28.97
N HIS A 48 -32.65 -17.61 29.14
CA HIS A 48 -33.18 -18.24 30.38
C HIS A 48 -33.09 -17.34 31.61
N ILE A 49 -33.18 -16.02 31.44
CA ILE A 49 -33.14 -15.06 32.54
C ILE A 49 -34.50 -15.07 33.24
N PRO A 50 -34.57 -15.36 34.56
CA PRO A 50 -35.82 -15.38 35.30
C PRO A 50 -36.45 -14.00 35.34
N GLU A 51 -37.80 -13.97 35.35
CA GLU A 51 -38.55 -12.73 35.49
C GLU A 51 -38.30 -12.05 36.83
N GLY A 52 -38.26 -10.72 36.83
CA GLY A 52 -38.05 -9.91 38.05
C GLY A 52 -36.59 -9.79 38.49
N LYS A 53 -35.64 -10.45 37.84
CA LYS A 53 -34.21 -10.31 38.17
C LYS A 53 -33.59 -9.09 37.51
N LYS A 54 -32.67 -8.44 38.22
CA LYS A 54 -31.79 -7.39 37.71
C LYS A 54 -30.63 -8.02 36.97
N VAL A 55 -30.32 -7.52 35.78
CA VAL A 55 -29.34 -8.11 34.88
C VAL A 55 -28.09 -7.23 34.81
N LEU A 56 -26.99 -7.73 35.33
CA LEU A 56 -25.67 -7.11 35.20
C LEU A 56 -24.95 -7.72 34.00
N LEU A 57 -24.31 -6.90 33.19
CA LEU A 57 -23.44 -7.36 32.11
C LEU A 57 -22.00 -7.02 32.46
N TYR A 58 -21.14 -8.02 32.57
CA TYR A 58 -19.70 -7.84 32.80
C TYR A 58 -18.91 -8.13 31.55
N THR A 59 -18.18 -7.12 31.04
CA THR A 59 -17.36 -7.18 29.82
C THR A 59 -15.92 -6.78 30.12
N PRO A 60 -15.11 -7.68 30.70
CA PRO A 60 -13.71 -7.39 30.99
C PRO A 60 -12.86 -7.29 29.73
N THR A 61 -11.83 -6.44 29.77
CA THR A 61 -10.77 -6.39 28.76
C THR A 61 -9.75 -7.48 29.06
N TRP A 62 -9.26 -8.14 28.01
CA TRP A 62 -8.16 -9.10 28.12
C TRP A 62 -6.82 -8.39 28.41
N ARG A 63 -5.88 -9.14 29.04
CA ARG A 63 -4.54 -8.63 29.35
C ARG A 63 -3.49 -9.38 28.56
N ASP A 64 -2.58 -8.65 27.89
CA ASP A 64 -1.47 -9.23 27.12
C ASP A 64 -0.53 -10.06 28.01
N SER A 65 -0.44 -9.76 29.30
CA SER A 65 0.42 -10.40 30.28
C SER A 65 -0.16 -11.67 30.92
N SER A 66 -1.44 -11.98 30.71
CA SER A 66 -2.17 -13.05 31.40
C SER A 66 -2.36 -14.28 30.51
N LEU A 67 -1.26 -14.82 29.92
CA LEU A 67 -1.27 -16.07 29.18
C LEU A 67 -1.08 -17.25 30.14
N ASP A 68 -1.96 -18.24 30.05
CA ASP A 68 -1.77 -19.53 30.73
C ASP A 68 -0.71 -20.40 30.02
N GLU A 69 -0.37 -21.54 30.63
CA GLU A 69 0.62 -22.49 30.08
C GLU A 69 0.24 -23.05 28.70
N ASN A 70 -1.02 -22.91 28.28
CA ASN A 70 -1.55 -23.36 26.99
C ASN A 70 -1.64 -22.22 25.95
N GLY A 71 -1.22 -20.99 26.31
CA GLY A 71 -1.29 -19.82 25.44
C GLY A 71 -2.69 -19.19 25.36
N ALA A 72 -3.61 -19.54 26.26
CA ALA A 72 -4.90 -18.89 26.39
C ALA A 72 -4.81 -17.74 27.40
N PHE A 73 -5.50 -16.62 27.12
CA PHE A 73 -5.58 -15.51 28.05
C PHE A 73 -6.49 -15.86 29.22
N SER A 74 -6.05 -15.54 30.45
CA SER A 74 -6.84 -15.64 31.66
C SER A 74 -7.32 -14.26 32.12
N LEU A 75 -8.33 -14.24 33.00
CA LEU A 75 -8.62 -13.01 33.75
C LEU A 75 -7.47 -12.75 34.74
N PRO A 76 -7.06 -11.48 34.92
CA PRO A 76 -6.03 -11.16 35.90
C PRO A 76 -6.49 -11.51 37.30
N ASP A 77 -5.55 -11.93 38.15
CA ASP A 77 -5.81 -12.17 39.56
C ASP A 77 -6.26 -10.87 40.25
N GLY A 78 -7.16 -10.98 41.26
CA GLY A 78 -7.59 -9.86 42.08
C GLY A 78 -9.07 -9.54 42.02
N PHE A 79 -9.87 -10.20 41.17
CA PHE A 79 -11.34 -10.04 41.14
C PHE A 79 -12.03 -11.40 40.97
N ASP A 80 -12.90 -11.77 41.91
CA ASP A 80 -13.73 -12.97 41.84
C ASP A 80 -15.23 -12.61 41.68
N VAL A 81 -15.76 -12.92 40.50
CA VAL A 81 -17.17 -12.69 40.15
C VAL A 81 -18.14 -13.47 41.06
N ASN A 82 -17.71 -14.59 41.68
CA ASN A 82 -18.55 -15.34 42.61
C ASN A 82 -18.69 -14.60 43.92
N VAL A 83 -17.61 -14.02 44.44
CA VAL A 83 -17.63 -13.18 45.64
C VAL A 83 -18.57 -11.97 45.42
N LEU A 84 -18.46 -11.31 44.26
CA LEU A 84 -19.37 -10.22 43.90
C LEU A 84 -20.83 -10.67 43.94
N MET A 85 -21.17 -11.80 43.31
CA MET A 85 -22.56 -12.28 43.26
C MET A 85 -23.09 -12.75 44.62
N ASP A 86 -22.25 -13.32 45.47
CA ASP A 86 -22.59 -13.69 46.84
C ASP A 86 -22.92 -12.43 47.68
N MET A 87 -22.19 -11.32 47.46
CA MET A 87 -22.45 -10.04 48.15
C MET A 87 -23.72 -9.35 47.66
N LEU A 88 -24.02 -9.43 46.34
CA LEU A 88 -25.22 -8.82 45.73
C LEU A 88 -26.50 -9.59 46.06
N GLY A 89 -26.38 -10.90 46.26
CA GLY A 89 -27.50 -11.79 46.58
C GLY A 89 -28.33 -12.24 45.37
N SER A 90 -29.42 -12.94 45.68
CA SER A 90 -30.19 -13.69 44.68
C SER A 90 -31.02 -12.83 43.70
N ASP A 91 -31.14 -11.53 43.90
CA ASP A 91 -31.96 -10.65 43.06
C ASP A 91 -31.27 -10.28 41.74
N TYR A 92 -30.00 -10.62 41.62
CA TYR A 92 -29.17 -10.30 40.45
C TYR A 92 -28.83 -11.54 39.63
N ILE A 93 -28.67 -11.32 38.30
CA ILE A 93 -28.06 -12.23 37.34
C ILE A 93 -26.88 -11.53 36.71
N LEU A 94 -25.75 -12.20 36.63
CA LEU A 94 -24.56 -11.72 35.92
C LEU A 94 -24.44 -12.39 34.57
N LEU A 95 -24.50 -11.63 33.51
CA LEU A 95 -24.09 -12.04 32.17
C LEU A 95 -22.60 -11.77 32.02
N PHE A 96 -21.78 -12.83 32.00
CA PHE A 96 -20.36 -12.74 31.85
C PHE A 96 -19.99 -12.93 30.35
N ARG A 97 -19.39 -11.91 29.75
CA ARG A 97 -18.91 -11.98 28.36
C ARG A 97 -17.41 -11.79 28.30
N ALA A 98 -16.68 -12.87 28.17
CA ALA A 98 -15.25 -12.86 27.91
C ALA A 98 -14.96 -12.41 26.48
N HIS A 99 -13.76 -11.86 26.26
CA HIS A 99 -13.24 -11.65 24.93
C HIS A 99 -12.90 -13.01 24.28
N HIS A 100 -13.12 -13.13 22.97
CA HIS A 100 -12.89 -14.39 22.23
C HIS A 100 -11.46 -14.97 22.36
N GLN A 101 -10.51 -14.19 22.82
CA GLN A 101 -9.14 -14.63 23.12
C GLN A 101 -8.95 -15.14 24.55
N ILE A 102 -9.91 -14.89 25.44
CA ILE A 102 -9.90 -15.47 26.78
C ILE A 102 -10.40 -16.90 26.61
N GLY A 103 -9.53 -17.90 26.85
CA GLY A 103 -9.94 -19.30 26.94
C GLY A 103 -11.05 -19.44 27.99
N ALA A 104 -11.92 -20.44 27.85
CA ALA A 104 -13.10 -20.62 28.72
C ALA A 104 -12.73 -20.36 30.18
N ALA A 105 -12.97 -19.12 30.62
CA ALA A 105 -12.81 -18.76 32.00
C ALA A 105 -13.76 -19.68 32.77
N LYS A 106 -13.22 -20.61 33.54
CA LYS A 106 -14.02 -21.49 34.41
C LYS A 106 -14.68 -20.63 35.49
N VAL A 107 -15.78 -19.99 35.10
CA VAL A 107 -16.74 -19.51 36.07
C VAL A 107 -17.20 -20.79 36.78
N LYS A 108 -16.97 -20.88 38.07
CA LYS A 108 -17.52 -21.99 38.89
C LYS A 108 -19.00 -22.11 38.62
N ASP A 109 -19.54 -23.33 38.64
CA ASP A 109 -20.98 -23.58 38.51
C ASP A 109 -21.77 -22.72 39.54
N ASN A 110 -22.12 -21.53 39.13
CA ASN A 110 -22.90 -20.59 39.92
C ASN A 110 -24.19 -20.30 39.15
N PRO A 111 -25.37 -20.63 39.75
CA PRO A 111 -26.67 -20.56 39.06
C PRO A 111 -27.10 -19.13 38.67
N VAL A 112 -26.45 -18.11 39.18
CA VAL A 112 -26.74 -16.70 38.85
C VAL A 112 -25.71 -16.05 37.93
N ILE A 113 -24.68 -16.82 37.47
CA ILE A 113 -23.67 -16.34 36.52
C ILE A 113 -23.84 -17.10 35.21
N TYR A 114 -24.15 -16.41 34.15
CA TYR A 114 -24.35 -16.97 32.82
C TYR A 114 -23.18 -16.57 31.91
N ASP A 115 -22.42 -17.54 31.41
CA ASP A 115 -21.42 -17.30 30.39
C ASP A 115 -22.12 -17.09 29.04
N VAL A 116 -22.04 -15.87 28.54
CA VAL A 116 -22.66 -15.42 27.29
C VAL A 116 -21.61 -15.06 26.23
N SER A 117 -20.39 -15.59 26.38
CA SER A 117 -19.26 -15.32 25.47
C SER A 117 -19.55 -15.74 24.03
N ASP A 118 -20.32 -16.80 23.83
CA ASP A 118 -20.70 -17.35 22.52
C ASP A 118 -21.91 -16.64 21.88
N VAL A 119 -22.55 -15.70 22.57
CA VAL A 119 -23.66 -14.93 21.99
C VAL A 119 -23.14 -14.03 20.87
N GLU A 120 -23.61 -14.25 19.63
CA GLU A 120 -23.10 -13.59 18.44
C GLU A 120 -23.22 -12.05 18.54
N SER A 121 -24.39 -11.55 18.96
CA SER A 121 -24.69 -10.11 19.02
C SER A 121 -24.50 -9.55 20.43
N VAL A 122 -23.43 -8.77 20.63
CA VAL A 122 -23.22 -8.05 21.89
C VAL A 122 -24.35 -7.04 22.18
N ASN A 123 -24.97 -6.48 21.13
CA ASN A 123 -26.09 -5.55 21.28
C ASN A 123 -27.31 -6.20 21.94
N ASP A 124 -27.51 -7.51 21.75
CA ASP A 124 -28.59 -8.24 22.39
C ASP A 124 -28.37 -8.33 23.91
N LEU A 125 -27.10 -8.47 24.33
CA LEU A 125 -26.70 -8.43 25.74
C LEU A 125 -26.85 -7.03 26.32
N TYR A 126 -26.52 -5.98 25.56
CA TYR A 126 -26.75 -4.60 25.98
C TYR A 126 -28.24 -4.33 26.22
N LEU A 127 -29.11 -4.81 25.34
CA LEU A 127 -30.56 -4.57 25.43
C LEU A 127 -31.20 -5.26 26.64
N VAL A 128 -30.72 -6.43 27.05
CA VAL A 128 -31.28 -7.19 28.19
C VAL A 128 -30.67 -6.81 29.53
N SER A 129 -29.52 -6.13 29.57
CA SER A 129 -28.87 -5.73 30.83
C SER A 129 -29.38 -4.42 31.35
N ASP A 130 -29.48 -4.32 32.67
CA ASP A 130 -29.92 -3.13 33.39
C ASP A 130 -28.74 -2.21 33.76
N LEU A 131 -27.55 -2.79 33.98
CA LEU A 131 -26.30 -2.11 34.29
C LEU A 131 -25.12 -2.85 33.66
N MET A 132 -24.10 -2.11 33.17
CA MET A 132 -22.87 -2.67 32.69
C MET A 132 -21.71 -2.45 33.66
N ILE A 133 -20.98 -3.53 33.94
CA ILE A 133 -19.69 -3.50 34.62
C ILE A 133 -18.62 -3.71 33.52
N THR A 134 -17.63 -2.84 33.46
CA THR A 134 -16.53 -2.94 32.52
C THR A 134 -15.25 -2.35 33.14
N ASP A 135 -14.19 -2.36 32.39
CA ASP A 135 -12.89 -1.78 32.78
C ASP A 135 -12.38 -0.77 31.73
N TYR A 136 -11.42 -1.18 30.92
CA TYR A 136 -10.79 -0.35 29.88
C TYR A 136 -11.43 -0.58 28.48
N SER A 137 -12.53 -1.31 28.44
CA SER A 137 -13.17 -1.79 27.23
C SER A 137 -13.87 -0.68 26.44
N SER A 138 -13.71 -0.70 25.12
CA SER A 138 -14.46 0.18 24.21
C SER A 138 -15.96 -0.10 24.16
N THR A 139 -16.46 -1.15 24.81
CA THR A 139 -17.90 -1.47 24.94
C THR A 139 -18.67 -0.35 25.61
N MET A 140 -18.02 0.46 26.46
CA MET A 140 -18.62 1.64 27.11
C MET A 140 -19.21 2.63 26.10
N PHE A 141 -18.58 2.83 24.94
CA PHE A 141 -19.07 3.77 23.93
C PHE A 141 -20.38 3.31 23.30
N ASP A 142 -20.51 2.01 23.04
CA ASP A 142 -21.73 1.45 22.47
C ASP A 142 -22.85 1.43 23.51
N TYR A 143 -22.55 0.95 24.73
CA TYR A 143 -23.54 0.85 25.83
C TYR A 143 -24.08 2.21 26.31
N ALA A 144 -23.23 3.25 26.27
CA ALA A 144 -23.61 4.60 26.66
C ALA A 144 -24.83 5.13 25.89
N ASN A 145 -25.07 4.66 24.67
CA ASN A 145 -26.23 5.04 23.86
C ASN A 145 -27.57 4.63 24.49
N LEU A 146 -27.58 3.61 25.34
CA LEU A 146 -28.81 3.19 26.05
C LEU A 146 -29.18 4.07 27.23
N MET A 147 -28.31 5.00 27.65
CA MET A 147 -28.49 5.84 28.82
C MET A 147 -28.80 5.02 30.09
N ARG A 148 -28.17 3.85 30.22
CA ARG A 148 -28.24 2.95 31.38
C ARG A 148 -26.96 3.05 32.21
N PRO A 149 -27.01 2.77 33.54
CA PRO A 149 -25.83 2.88 34.39
C PRO A 149 -24.66 2.02 33.99
N MET A 150 -23.44 2.54 34.18
CA MET A 150 -22.17 1.83 34.04
C MET A 150 -21.32 1.97 35.28
N VAL A 151 -20.53 0.96 35.60
CA VAL A 151 -19.50 0.97 36.64
C VAL A 151 -18.19 0.49 36.06
N PHE A 152 -17.10 1.20 36.33
CA PHE A 152 -15.76 0.89 35.86
C PHE A 152 -14.97 0.22 36.97
N HIS A 153 -14.84 -1.12 36.91
CA HIS A 153 -14.07 -1.89 37.89
C HIS A 153 -12.62 -2.04 37.44
N MET A 154 -11.77 -1.15 37.97
CA MET A 154 -10.37 -1.00 37.55
C MET A 154 -9.42 -1.36 38.72
N TYR A 155 -9.52 -2.61 39.20
CA TYR A 155 -8.74 -3.09 40.35
C TYR A 155 -7.23 -3.19 40.04
N ASP A 156 -6.83 -3.26 38.79
CA ASP A 156 -5.45 -3.38 38.31
C ASP A 156 -4.95 -2.13 37.53
N ALA A 157 -5.55 -0.95 37.79
CA ALA A 157 -5.28 0.26 37.01
C ALA A 157 -3.78 0.63 36.93
N ASP A 158 -3.06 0.50 38.04
CA ASP A 158 -1.67 0.89 38.12
C ASP A 158 -0.76 -0.01 37.26
N SER A 159 -1.04 -1.31 37.18
CA SER A 159 -0.32 -2.27 36.33
C SER A 159 -0.77 -2.17 34.86
N TYR A 160 -2.04 -1.91 34.61
CA TYR A 160 -2.56 -1.79 33.24
C TYR A 160 -1.93 -0.61 32.49
N GLU A 161 -1.78 0.54 33.14
CA GLU A 161 -1.18 1.74 32.53
C GLU A 161 0.31 1.55 32.25
N GLN A 162 1.04 0.86 33.12
CA GLN A 162 2.49 0.66 32.99
C GLN A 162 2.86 -0.46 32.03
N ASP A 163 2.14 -1.59 32.04
CA ASP A 163 2.58 -2.83 31.42
C ASP A 163 1.79 -3.21 30.15
N VAL A 164 0.59 -2.62 29.93
CA VAL A 164 -0.26 -3.05 28.81
C VAL A 164 -0.46 -1.96 27.77
N ARG A 165 -1.18 -0.91 28.08
CA ARG A 165 -1.53 0.17 27.11
C ARG A 165 -1.88 1.47 27.84
N GLY A 166 -1.47 2.61 27.25
CA GLY A 166 -1.96 3.91 27.70
C GLY A 166 -3.46 4.09 27.41
N LEU A 167 -4.13 4.88 28.24
CA LEU A 167 -5.54 5.23 28.08
C LEU A 167 -5.69 6.50 27.23
N TYR A 168 -6.65 6.50 26.30
CA TYR A 168 -7.01 7.70 25.54
C TYR A 168 -7.96 8.63 26.29
N LEU A 169 -8.63 8.12 27.34
CA LEU A 169 -9.53 8.85 28.19
C LEU A 169 -8.96 8.94 29.61
N SER A 170 -9.08 10.12 30.20
CA SER A 170 -8.77 10.25 31.63
C SER A 170 -9.89 9.65 32.48
N PRO A 171 -9.58 9.22 33.70
CA PRO A 171 -10.61 8.71 34.65
C PRO A 171 -11.79 9.65 34.84
N GLU A 172 -11.52 10.97 34.78
CA GLU A 172 -12.56 12.01 34.94
C GLU A 172 -13.53 12.06 33.74
N GLU A 173 -13.18 11.53 32.61
CA GLU A 173 -14.04 11.50 31.41
C GLU A 173 -15.00 10.30 31.41
N LEU A 174 -14.76 9.29 32.24
CA LEU A 174 -15.57 8.07 32.26
C LEU A 174 -17.00 8.37 32.78
N PRO A 175 -18.03 7.83 32.09
CA PRO A 175 -19.43 8.13 32.41
C PRO A 175 -20.02 7.24 33.53
N GLY A 176 -19.22 6.87 34.51
CA GLY A 176 -19.60 6.05 35.67
C GLY A 176 -18.55 6.10 36.76
N PRO A 177 -18.81 5.56 37.93
CA PRO A 177 -17.86 5.50 39.05
C PRO A 177 -16.76 4.47 38.72
N ILE A 178 -15.55 4.73 39.24
CA ILE A 178 -14.42 3.80 39.23
C ILE A 178 -14.37 3.11 40.59
N THR A 179 -14.17 1.80 40.61
CA THR A 179 -14.05 0.96 41.80
C THR A 179 -12.84 0.07 41.73
N LYS A 180 -12.21 -0.25 42.84
CA LYS A 180 -11.02 -1.09 42.94
C LYS A 180 -11.26 -2.37 43.77
N THR A 181 -12.27 -2.40 44.61
CA THR A 181 -12.62 -3.55 45.45
C THR A 181 -14.04 -4.01 45.17
N GLU A 182 -14.36 -5.27 45.54
CA GLU A 182 -15.71 -5.83 45.41
C GLU A 182 -16.74 -5.04 46.25
N GLN A 183 -16.35 -4.58 47.45
CA GLN A 183 -17.27 -3.78 48.30
C GLN A 183 -17.60 -2.44 47.63
N GLU A 184 -16.59 -1.74 47.10
CA GLU A 184 -16.83 -0.49 46.34
C GLU A 184 -17.73 -0.73 45.12
N LEU A 185 -17.54 -1.89 44.44
CA LEU A 185 -18.34 -2.25 43.28
C LEU A 185 -19.80 -2.50 43.64
N VAL A 186 -20.07 -3.24 44.73
CA VAL A 186 -21.43 -3.46 45.23
C VAL A 186 -22.10 -2.14 45.61
N ASP A 187 -21.42 -1.29 46.38
CA ASP A 187 -21.92 0.02 46.77
C ASP A 187 -22.21 0.92 45.56
N ALA A 188 -21.34 0.88 44.56
CA ALA A 188 -21.51 1.61 43.30
C ALA A 188 -22.71 1.10 42.49
N ILE A 189 -22.90 -0.21 42.38
CA ILE A 189 -24.06 -0.81 41.71
C ILE A 189 -25.35 -0.34 42.34
N HIS A 190 -25.50 -0.51 43.65
CA HIS A 190 -26.71 -0.09 44.38
C HIS A 190 -26.98 1.41 44.21
N ARG A 191 -25.94 2.24 44.30
CA ARG A 191 -26.08 3.69 44.14
C ARG A 191 -26.50 4.09 42.73
N GLN A 192 -25.91 3.45 41.72
CA GLN A 192 -26.24 3.71 40.31
C GLN A 192 -27.68 3.29 39.97
N GLU A 193 -28.19 2.22 40.57
CA GLU A 193 -29.59 1.77 40.38
C GLU A 193 -30.61 2.70 41.05
N CYS A 194 -30.29 3.21 42.24
CA CYS A 194 -31.22 4.03 42.99
C CYS A 194 -31.26 5.49 42.55
N GLU A 195 -30.11 6.08 42.26
CA GLU A 195 -29.95 7.52 42.06
C GLU A 195 -29.49 7.91 40.65
N PHE A 196 -28.77 7.01 39.97
CA PHE A 196 -28.06 7.22 38.68
C PHE A 196 -27.32 8.58 38.63
N PRO A 197 -26.38 8.85 39.53
CA PRO A 197 -25.74 10.15 39.69
C PRO A 197 -24.85 10.54 38.48
N TYR A 198 -24.49 9.59 37.61
CA TYR A 198 -23.66 9.81 36.42
C TYR A 198 -24.46 10.07 35.15
N ARG A 199 -25.79 10.22 35.23
CA ARG A 199 -26.64 10.39 34.05
C ARG A 199 -26.24 11.58 33.16
N ASP A 200 -26.02 12.75 33.78
CA ASP A 200 -25.67 13.96 33.05
C ASP A 200 -24.27 13.84 32.44
N LYS A 201 -23.34 13.25 33.17
CA LYS A 201 -21.99 12.96 32.63
C LYS A 201 -22.01 11.98 31.46
N GLN A 202 -22.89 10.97 31.50
CA GLN A 202 -23.11 10.05 30.39
C GLN A 202 -23.72 10.76 29.17
N LEU A 203 -24.59 11.74 29.39
CA LEU A 203 -25.11 12.56 28.30
C LEU A 203 -24.01 13.40 27.63
N GLU A 204 -23.16 14.05 28.43
CA GLU A 204 -21.98 14.79 27.91
C GLU A 204 -21.02 13.85 27.17
N PHE A 205 -20.78 12.65 27.69
CA PHE A 205 -19.98 11.62 27.05
C PHE A 205 -20.54 11.26 25.66
N ASN A 206 -21.88 11.02 25.56
CA ASN A 206 -22.53 10.74 24.29
C ASN A 206 -22.43 11.91 23.30
N GLN A 207 -22.61 13.15 23.78
CA GLN A 207 -22.45 14.34 22.93
C GLN A 207 -21.03 14.43 22.33
N LYS A 208 -20.00 14.07 23.08
CA LYS A 208 -18.62 14.11 22.67
C LYS A 208 -18.25 12.94 21.76
N PHE A 209 -18.59 11.71 22.14
CA PHE A 209 -18.10 10.50 21.48
C PHE A 209 -19.10 9.88 20.50
N ASN A 210 -20.40 10.01 20.76
CA ASN A 210 -21.49 9.39 20.01
C ASN A 210 -22.45 10.40 19.33
N PRO A 211 -21.99 11.59 18.83
CA PRO A 211 -22.90 12.65 18.36
C PRO A 211 -23.72 12.28 17.12
N TYR A 212 -23.39 11.17 16.46
CA TYR A 212 -24.07 10.69 15.25
C TYR A 212 -24.83 9.37 15.47
N GLU A 213 -24.92 8.91 16.70
CA GLU A 213 -25.68 7.72 17.08
C GLU A 213 -27.14 8.11 17.32
N ASP A 214 -28.01 7.84 16.35
CA ASP A 214 -29.45 8.17 16.35
C ASP A 214 -30.32 7.05 15.74
N GLY A 215 -29.74 5.87 15.54
CA GLY A 215 -30.42 4.74 14.92
C GLY A 215 -30.50 4.80 13.38
N ASN A 216 -29.87 5.77 12.73
CA ASN A 216 -29.90 5.91 11.28
C ASN A 216 -28.50 5.86 10.63
N SER A 217 -27.51 5.34 11.32
CA SER A 217 -26.14 5.26 10.85
C SER A 217 -26.02 4.38 9.61
N GLY A 218 -26.70 3.23 9.60
CA GLY A 218 -26.73 2.33 8.46
C GLY A 218 -27.31 2.99 7.21
N LYS A 219 -28.41 3.73 7.36
CA LYS A 219 -29.04 4.47 6.27
C LYS A 219 -28.08 5.53 5.71
N ARG A 220 -27.42 6.29 6.57
CA ARG A 220 -26.42 7.30 6.14
C ARG A 220 -25.28 6.68 5.35
N VAL A 221 -24.73 5.56 5.82
CA VAL A 221 -23.64 4.84 5.13
C VAL A 221 -24.11 4.33 3.76
N ILE A 222 -25.29 3.71 3.68
CA ILE A 222 -25.86 3.24 2.42
C ILE A 222 -26.07 4.40 1.45
N ASP A 223 -26.67 5.51 1.88
CA ASP A 223 -26.91 6.67 1.03
C ASP A 223 -25.61 7.28 0.50
N MET A 224 -24.55 7.30 1.31
CA MET A 224 -23.23 7.75 0.88
C MET A 224 -22.60 6.81 -0.14
N CYS A 225 -22.67 5.50 0.10
CA CYS A 225 -22.17 4.49 -0.84
C CYS A 225 -22.90 4.58 -2.18
N LEU A 226 -24.22 4.72 -2.16
CA LEU A 226 -25.03 4.86 -3.38
C LEU A 226 -24.70 6.15 -4.16
N ARG A 227 -24.41 7.25 -3.46
CA ARG A 227 -23.96 8.51 -4.10
C ARG A 227 -22.55 8.40 -4.66
N ALA A 228 -21.66 7.63 -4.01
CA ALA A 228 -20.30 7.39 -4.45
C ALA A 228 -20.21 6.36 -5.60
N LEU A 229 -21.24 5.53 -5.80
CA LEU A 229 -21.28 4.62 -6.92
C LEU A 229 -21.20 5.40 -8.23
N PRO A 230 -20.32 4.99 -9.15
CA PRO A 230 -20.24 5.66 -10.45
C PRO A 230 -21.61 5.58 -11.11
N HIS A 231 -22.14 6.74 -11.46
CA HIS A 231 -23.39 6.85 -12.23
C HIS A 231 -23.37 5.84 -13.38
N LYS A 232 -24.42 5.05 -13.54
CA LYS A 232 -24.57 4.19 -14.74
C LYS A 232 -24.37 5.10 -15.94
N ARG A 233 -23.22 4.93 -16.61
CA ARG A 233 -22.86 5.75 -17.77
C ARG A 233 -24.01 5.76 -18.76
N THR A 234 -24.40 6.93 -19.17
CA THR A 234 -25.43 7.11 -20.19
C THR A 234 -25.04 6.36 -21.48
N LEU A 235 -25.99 6.01 -22.31
CA LEU A 235 -25.74 5.41 -23.64
C LEU A 235 -24.79 6.29 -24.46
N TYR A 236 -24.91 7.62 -24.32
CA TYR A 236 -24.02 8.60 -24.95
C TYR A 236 -22.58 8.45 -24.46
N GLU A 237 -22.33 8.38 -23.16
CA GLU A 237 -20.97 8.21 -22.61
C GLU A 237 -20.35 6.86 -22.99
N ARG A 238 -21.17 5.80 -23.06
CA ARG A 238 -20.75 4.48 -23.58
C ARG A 238 -20.36 4.58 -25.05
N PHE A 239 -21.16 5.27 -25.87
CA PHE A 239 -20.90 5.49 -27.29
C PHE A 239 -19.60 6.30 -27.48
N VAL A 240 -19.45 7.44 -26.80
CA VAL A 240 -18.23 8.27 -26.86
C VAL A 240 -16.98 7.48 -26.44
N ARG A 241 -17.09 6.64 -25.41
CA ARG A 241 -15.94 5.79 -25.00
C ARG A 241 -15.63 4.72 -26.04
N TYR A 242 -16.67 4.10 -26.62
CA TYR A 242 -16.50 3.11 -27.67
C TYR A 242 -15.84 3.72 -28.91
N THR A 243 -16.33 4.86 -29.37
CA THR A 243 -15.75 5.58 -30.53
C THR A 243 -14.30 6.01 -30.26
N LYS A 244 -13.99 6.57 -29.07
CA LYS A 244 -12.61 6.89 -28.69
C LYS A 244 -11.72 5.64 -28.68
N LYS A 245 -12.20 4.51 -28.15
CA LYS A 245 -11.46 3.24 -28.13
C LYS A 245 -11.20 2.72 -29.54
N THR A 246 -12.21 2.79 -30.41
CA THR A 246 -12.12 2.35 -31.82
C THR A 246 -11.18 3.23 -32.61
N LEU A 247 -11.29 4.55 -32.49
CA LEU A 247 -10.38 5.51 -33.12
C LEU A 247 -8.92 5.30 -32.66
N ASN A 248 -8.70 5.06 -31.39
CA ASN A 248 -7.37 4.76 -30.90
C ASN A 248 -6.82 3.44 -31.43
N ARG A 249 -7.65 2.39 -31.56
CA ARG A 249 -7.25 1.13 -32.23
C ARG A 249 -6.89 1.34 -33.69
N MET A 250 -7.70 2.08 -34.43
CA MET A 250 -7.41 2.42 -35.84
C MET A 250 -6.11 3.22 -35.95
N ARG A 251 -5.89 4.19 -35.09
CA ARG A 251 -4.64 4.95 -35.02
C ARG A 251 -3.42 4.02 -34.78
N ILE A 252 -3.52 3.10 -33.83
CA ILE A 252 -2.45 2.14 -33.54
C ILE A 252 -2.20 1.24 -34.76
N LEU A 253 -3.24 0.70 -35.40
CA LEU A 253 -3.12 -0.12 -36.60
C LEU A 253 -2.47 0.65 -37.74
N TRP A 254 -2.86 1.91 -37.95
CA TRP A 254 -2.25 2.78 -38.94
C TRP A 254 -0.76 3.05 -38.66
N LEU A 255 -0.40 3.32 -37.40
CA LEU A 255 1.01 3.49 -37.01
C LEU A 255 1.83 2.20 -37.23
N LEU A 256 1.24 1.04 -36.89
CA LEU A 256 1.85 -0.26 -37.15
C LEU A 256 2.12 -0.48 -38.64
N LEU A 257 1.11 -0.24 -39.48
CA LEU A 257 1.24 -0.36 -40.91
C LEU A 257 2.31 0.61 -41.44
N ARG A 258 2.21 1.89 -41.11
CA ARG A 258 3.13 2.94 -41.53
C ARG A 258 4.58 2.62 -41.17
N TYR A 259 4.84 2.25 -39.92
CA TYR A 259 6.20 2.00 -39.48
C TYR A 259 6.77 0.68 -40.01
N ASN A 260 5.95 -0.36 -40.19
CA ASN A 260 6.40 -1.58 -40.82
C ASN A 260 6.72 -1.36 -42.30
N VAL A 261 5.87 -0.63 -43.03
CA VAL A 261 6.13 -0.29 -44.45
C VAL A 261 7.39 0.57 -44.59
N LEU A 262 7.52 1.63 -43.79
CA LEU A 262 8.73 2.47 -43.80
C LEU A 262 9.97 1.70 -43.37
N GLY A 263 9.85 0.81 -42.37
CA GLY A 263 10.94 -0.04 -41.91
C GLY A 263 11.39 -1.02 -42.97
N PHE A 264 10.44 -1.61 -43.72
CA PHE A 264 10.74 -2.46 -44.86
C PHE A 264 11.53 -1.70 -45.94
N PHE A 265 11.05 -0.53 -46.37
CA PHE A 265 11.75 0.28 -47.37
C PHE A 265 13.14 0.74 -46.91
N ARG A 266 13.27 1.14 -45.65
CA ARG A 266 14.57 1.54 -45.06
C ARG A 266 15.55 0.40 -45.02
N SER A 267 15.13 -0.81 -44.65
CA SER A 267 15.99 -2.00 -44.65
C SER A 267 16.43 -2.46 -46.05
N HIS A 268 15.77 -1.94 -47.10
CA HIS A 268 16.14 -2.17 -48.51
C HIS A 268 16.78 -0.93 -49.19
N GLY A 269 17.30 -0.01 -48.39
CA GLY A 269 18.03 1.14 -48.92
C GLY A 269 17.20 2.27 -49.51
N MET A 270 15.87 2.31 -49.19
CA MET A 270 14.95 3.32 -49.71
C MET A 270 14.41 4.24 -48.59
N PHE A 271 14.09 5.49 -48.90
CA PHE A 271 13.51 6.48 -47.97
C PHE A 271 14.34 6.74 -46.69
N HIS A 272 15.66 6.82 -46.84
CA HIS A 272 16.54 7.15 -45.74
C HIS A 272 16.45 8.63 -45.35
N ASN A 273 16.52 8.85 -44.02
CA ASN A 273 16.83 10.15 -43.44
C ASN A 273 18.09 9.99 -42.55
N ASN A 274 18.66 11.09 -42.11
CA ASN A 274 19.87 11.06 -41.28
C ASN A 274 19.75 10.14 -40.04
N ASN A 275 18.57 10.03 -39.43
CA ASN A 275 18.36 9.16 -38.31
C ASN A 275 18.33 7.67 -38.70
N SER A 276 17.65 7.32 -39.82
CA SER A 276 17.62 5.92 -40.30
C SER A 276 18.97 5.44 -40.76
N LEU A 277 19.77 6.31 -41.40
CA LEU A 277 21.17 6.00 -41.77
C LEU A 277 22.04 5.74 -40.53
N ARG A 278 21.84 6.48 -39.44
CA ARG A 278 22.55 6.20 -38.19
C ARG A 278 22.16 4.84 -37.62
N LEU A 279 20.86 4.53 -37.57
CA LEU A 279 20.38 3.22 -37.10
C LEU A 279 20.96 2.09 -37.97
N GLU A 280 21.07 2.29 -39.28
CA GLU A 280 21.63 1.28 -40.18
C GLU A 280 23.12 1.05 -39.93
N ARG A 281 23.91 2.11 -39.74
CA ARG A 281 25.33 2.01 -39.40
C ARG A 281 25.58 1.31 -38.07
N LEU A 282 24.65 1.41 -37.12
CA LEU A 282 24.73 0.75 -35.82
C LEU A 282 24.37 -0.74 -35.90
N LYS A 283 23.68 -1.19 -36.94
CA LYS A 283 23.30 -2.58 -37.09
C LYS A 283 24.53 -3.47 -37.18
N ASP A 284 24.59 -4.48 -36.31
CA ASP A 284 25.69 -5.46 -36.22
C ASP A 284 27.10 -4.83 -36.05
N SER A 285 27.18 -3.56 -35.63
CA SER A 285 28.46 -2.84 -35.46
C SER A 285 29.35 -3.42 -34.34
N HIS A 286 28.73 -4.18 -33.41
CA HIS A 286 29.39 -4.85 -32.28
C HIS A 286 29.04 -6.33 -32.25
N LYS A 287 29.03 -6.97 -33.38
CA LYS A 287 28.63 -8.36 -33.55
C LYS A 287 29.54 -9.32 -32.78
N GLY A 288 28.94 -10.03 -31.81
CA GLY A 288 29.63 -11.02 -30.99
C GLY A 288 30.31 -10.46 -29.75
N GLU A 289 30.38 -9.13 -29.61
CA GLU A 289 30.98 -8.46 -28.46
C GLU A 289 30.06 -8.48 -27.25
N ARG A 290 30.60 -8.11 -26.07
CA ARG A 290 29.84 -7.94 -24.82
C ARG A 290 29.62 -6.48 -24.49
N CYS A 291 28.55 -6.21 -23.71
CA CYS A 291 28.30 -4.87 -23.18
C CYS A 291 27.64 -4.91 -21.78
N PHE A 292 27.68 -3.76 -21.11
CA PHE A 292 27.08 -3.56 -19.81
C PHE A 292 25.96 -2.51 -19.90
N LEU A 293 24.76 -2.86 -19.42
CA LEU A 293 23.64 -1.94 -19.29
C LEU A 293 23.60 -1.41 -17.84
N ILE A 294 23.82 -0.13 -17.70
CA ILE A 294 23.97 0.52 -16.39
C ILE A 294 22.63 1.09 -15.96
N GLY A 295 22.04 0.48 -14.93
CA GLY A 295 20.88 1.01 -14.20
C GLY A 295 21.26 2.17 -13.30
N ASN A 296 20.31 2.59 -12.49
CA ASN A 296 20.49 3.72 -11.55
C ASN A 296 20.11 3.35 -10.12
N GLY A 297 20.10 2.06 -9.80
CA GLY A 297 19.73 1.55 -8.49
C GLY A 297 20.75 1.86 -7.41
N PRO A 298 20.38 1.72 -6.14
CA PRO A 298 21.24 2.09 -5.01
C PRO A 298 22.50 1.24 -4.84
N SER A 299 22.57 0.07 -5.49
CA SER A 299 23.75 -0.79 -5.47
C SER A 299 24.89 -0.32 -6.37
N LEU A 300 24.64 0.66 -7.26
CA LEU A 300 25.63 1.16 -8.21
C LEU A 300 26.68 2.03 -7.49
N THR A 301 27.97 1.69 -7.67
CA THR A 301 29.07 2.46 -7.10
C THR A 301 29.97 3.07 -8.18
N GLY A 302 30.73 4.12 -7.81
CA GLY A 302 31.73 4.70 -8.71
C GLY A 302 32.90 3.74 -8.99
N GLU A 303 33.22 2.87 -8.03
CA GLU A 303 34.27 1.85 -8.16
C GLU A 303 33.90 0.79 -9.21
N ASP A 304 32.64 0.30 -9.17
CA ASP A 304 32.15 -0.65 -10.19
C ASP A 304 32.25 -0.05 -11.60
N LEU A 305 31.88 1.22 -11.73
CA LEU A 305 31.96 1.92 -13.00
C LEU A 305 33.41 2.16 -13.47
N HIS A 306 34.33 2.43 -12.55
CA HIS A 306 35.75 2.58 -12.86
C HIS A 306 36.32 1.31 -13.52
N LEU A 307 35.89 0.13 -13.06
CA LEU A 307 36.30 -1.15 -13.64
C LEU A 307 35.81 -1.34 -15.10
N LEU A 308 34.77 -0.61 -15.50
CA LEU A 308 34.14 -0.72 -16.82
C LEU A 308 34.63 0.30 -17.84
N LYS A 309 35.68 1.06 -17.57
CA LYS A 309 36.15 2.13 -18.47
C LYS A 309 36.57 1.65 -19.86
N ASP A 310 37.05 0.40 -19.97
CA ASP A 310 37.50 -0.22 -21.21
C ASP A 310 36.46 -1.22 -21.79
N GLU A 311 35.22 -1.18 -21.28
CA GLU A 311 34.11 -1.99 -21.74
C GLU A 311 33.05 -1.16 -22.48
N TYR A 312 32.30 -1.79 -23.38
CA TYR A 312 31.14 -1.14 -23.97
C TYR A 312 30.01 -1.03 -22.93
N THR A 313 29.59 0.19 -22.66
CA THR A 313 28.59 0.47 -21.63
C THR A 313 27.46 1.35 -22.16
N PHE A 314 26.23 1.02 -21.78
CA PHE A 314 25.06 1.86 -22.01
C PHE A 314 24.68 2.53 -20.69
N GLY A 315 24.97 3.81 -20.54
CA GLY A 315 24.46 4.63 -19.45
C GLY A 315 22.98 4.92 -19.66
N THR A 316 22.21 5.08 -18.56
CA THR A 316 20.78 5.34 -18.66
C THR A 316 20.35 6.56 -17.86
N ASN A 317 19.39 7.32 -18.40
CA ASN A 317 18.76 8.50 -17.77
C ASN A 317 19.79 9.42 -17.09
N MET A 318 19.79 9.49 -15.75
CA MET A 318 20.57 10.44 -14.96
C MET A 318 21.88 9.84 -14.41
N VAL A 319 22.39 8.74 -15.01
CA VAL A 319 23.64 8.11 -14.53
C VAL A 319 24.84 9.09 -14.50
N TYR A 320 24.81 10.16 -15.29
CA TYR A 320 25.85 11.18 -15.28
C TYR A 320 25.98 11.91 -13.92
N LYS A 321 25.01 11.77 -13.01
CA LYS A 321 25.08 12.32 -11.65
C LYS A 321 26.16 11.63 -10.77
N ILE A 322 26.74 10.51 -11.23
CA ILE A 322 27.85 9.83 -10.55
C ILE A 322 29.22 10.22 -11.12
N PHE A 323 29.29 11.06 -12.15
CA PHE A 323 30.53 11.39 -12.85
C PHE A 323 31.56 12.15 -12.03
N ASP A 324 31.17 12.72 -10.89
CA ASP A 324 32.06 13.32 -9.90
C ASP A 324 32.78 12.28 -9.05
N LYS A 325 32.28 11.04 -9.01
CA LYS A 325 32.81 9.93 -8.20
C LYS A 325 33.63 8.91 -9.02
N THR A 326 33.71 9.09 -10.35
CA THR A 326 34.40 8.16 -11.24
C THR A 326 34.87 8.85 -12.52
N ASP A 327 35.97 8.39 -13.09
CA ASP A 327 36.47 8.79 -14.42
C ASP A 327 35.78 8.04 -15.57
N TRP A 328 34.94 7.05 -15.26
CA TRP A 328 34.16 6.32 -16.24
C TRP A 328 33.20 7.24 -17.00
N ARG A 329 33.09 6.98 -18.29
CA ARG A 329 32.09 7.59 -19.19
C ARG A 329 31.45 6.51 -20.04
N PRO A 330 30.11 6.52 -20.26
CA PRO A 330 29.46 5.49 -21.06
C PRO A 330 29.86 5.56 -22.52
N SER A 331 29.96 4.40 -23.19
CA SER A 331 30.14 4.31 -24.63
C SER A 331 28.91 4.78 -25.40
N PHE A 332 27.72 4.51 -24.84
CA PHE A 332 26.41 4.90 -25.34
C PHE A 332 25.52 5.38 -24.19
N HIS A 333 24.54 6.24 -24.46
CA HIS A 333 23.63 6.72 -23.44
C HIS A 333 22.17 6.61 -23.90
N CYS A 334 21.27 6.14 -23.03
CA CYS A 334 19.87 5.95 -23.33
C CYS A 334 18.97 6.81 -22.43
N VAL A 335 18.04 7.56 -23.05
CA VAL A 335 17.03 8.35 -22.32
C VAL A 335 15.66 8.13 -22.95
N SER A 336 14.71 7.59 -22.23
CA SER A 336 13.34 7.39 -22.72
C SER A 336 12.30 8.27 -22.03
N ASP A 337 12.61 8.85 -20.87
CA ASP A 337 11.68 9.66 -20.12
C ASP A 337 11.55 11.07 -20.69
N THR A 338 10.32 11.46 -21.03
CA THR A 338 10.02 12.77 -21.63
C THR A 338 10.10 13.93 -20.66
N ILE A 339 9.86 13.70 -19.35
CA ILE A 339 9.92 14.74 -18.32
C ILE A 339 11.37 15.08 -18.05
N TYR A 340 12.20 14.08 -17.79
CA TYR A 340 13.63 14.27 -17.60
C TYR A 340 14.28 14.95 -18.82
N ALA A 341 13.99 14.46 -20.01
CA ALA A 341 14.54 15.04 -21.24
C ALA A 341 14.11 16.49 -21.49
N SER A 342 12.87 16.86 -21.13
CA SER A 342 12.39 18.24 -21.32
C SER A 342 12.94 19.21 -20.29
N LYS A 343 13.04 18.80 -19.02
CA LYS A 343 13.49 19.67 -17.92
C LYS A 343 15.02 19.68 -17.76
N LEU A 344 15.67 18.53 -17.93
CA LEU A 344 17.12 18.35 -17.69
C LEU A 344 17.93 18.12 -18.97
N GLY A 345 17.32 18.22 -20.15
CA GLY A 345 18.00 17.98 -21.43
C GLY A 345 19.18 18.92 -21.72
N ILE A 346 19.20 20.13 -21.16
CA ILE A 346 20.33 21.06 -21.28
C ILE A 346 21.52 20.53 -20.46
N GLU A 347 21.29 20.12 -19.22
CA GLU A 347 22.30 19.52 -18.33
C GLU A 347 22.85 18.24 -18.95
N LEU A 348 21.96 17.34 -19.37
CA LEU A 348 22.30 16.10 -20.06
C LEU A 348 23.24 16.36 -21.26
N SER A 349 22.92 17.34 -22.11
CA SER A 349 23.73 17.67 -23.30
C SER A 349 25.12 18.21 -22.98
N LYS A 350 25.32 18.78 -21.79
CA LYS A 350 26.61 19.25 -21.30
C LYS A 350 27.45 18.11 -20.72
N MET A 351 26.83 17.23 -19.95
CA MET A 351 27.50 16.19 -19.18
C MET A 351 27.79 14.93 -20.00
N VAL A 352 26.87 14.54 -20.87
CA VAL A 352 26.98 13.32 -21.69
C VAL A 352 27.49 13.66 -23.07
N LYS A 353 28.66 13.10 -23.46
CA LYS A 353 29.30 13.26 -24.78
C LYS A 353 29.13 12.02 -25.65
N ALA A 354 28.73 10.89 -25.09
CA ALA A 354 28.47 9.66 -25.80
C ALA A 354 27.29 9.79 -26.78
N PRO A 355 27.22 8.98 -27.86
CA PRO A 355 26.06 8.85 -28.71
C PRO A 355 24.78 8.62 -27.86
N LEU A 356 23.74 9.41 -28.12
CA LEU A 356 22.52 9.37 -27.36
C LEU A 356 21.41 8.63 -28.10
N PHE A 357 20.84 7.62 -27.44
CA PHE A 357 19.69 6.89 -27.95
C PHE A 357 18.43 7.31 -27.18
N THR A 358 17.36 7.57 -27.92
CA THR A 358 16.10 8.04 -27.31
C THR A 358 14.88 7.62 -28.13
N THR A 359 13.67 7.98 -27.65
CA THR A 359 12.45 7.79 -28.44
C THR A 359 12.15 9.02 -29.29
N GLU A 360 11.45 8.87 -30.41
CA GLU A 360 10.99 10.01 -31.21
C GLU A 360 10.22 11.04 -30.36
N ARG A 361 9.35 10.57 -29.45
CA ARG A 361 8.57 11.44 -28.57
C ARG A 361 9.47 12.24 -27.62
N THR A 362 10.46 11.60 -27.04
CA THR A 362 11.43 12.23 -26.14
C THR A 362 12.32 13.20 -26.91
N TYR A 363 12.84 12.78 -28.09
CA TYR A 363 13.62 13.63 -29.00
C TYR A 363 12.93 14.93 -29.35
N ARG A 364 11.63 14.88 -29.69
CA ARG A 364 10.84 16.06 -30.04
C ARG A 364 10.67 17.04 -28.86
N ARG A 365 10.73 16.56 -27.61
CA ARG A 365 10.56 17.36 -26.40
C ARG A 365 11.88 17.87 -25.79
N MET A 366 13.01 17.37 -26.24
CA MET A 366 14.31 17.86 -25.78
C MET A 366 14.55 19.29 -26.26
N ARG A 367 14.80 20.22 -25.31
CA ARG A 367 15.13 21.62 -25.62
C ARG A 367 16.46 21.76 -26.34
N LYS A 368 17.46 20.99 -25.93
CA LYS A 368 18.77 20.91 -26.59
C LYS A 368 19.09 19.44 -26.84
N LYS A 369 19.50 19.15 -28.07
CA LYS A 369 19.83 17.81 -28.52
C LYS A 369 21.34 17.69 -28.65
N PRO A 370 22.00 16.66 -28.04
CA PRO A 370 23.36 16.32 -28.36
C PRO A 370 23.52 16.05 -29.88
N VAL A 371 24.70 16.34 -30.40
CA VAL A 371 24.96 16.26 -31.86
C VAL A 371 24.70 14.86 -32.39
N ASP A 372 25.06 13.85 -31.62
CA ASP A 372 24.97 12.44 -31.99
C ASP A 372 23.75 11.74 -31.38
N THR A 373 22.59 12.37 -31.58
CA THR A 373 21.32 11.80 -31.07
C THR A 373 20.63 10.98 -32.15
N THR A 374 20.36 9.71 -31.82
CA THR A 374 19.59 8.77 -32.65
C THR A 374 18.29 8.42 -31.92
N TYR A 375 17.15 8.46 -32.62
CA TYR A 375 15.88 8.11 -32.03
C TYR A 375 15.21 6.93 -32.70
N VAL A 376 14.47 6.15 -31.90
CA VAL A 376 13.63 5.07 -32.39
C VAL A 376 12.16 5.51 -32.38
N HIS A 377 11.41 5.06 -33.38
CA HIS A 377 9.95 5.24 -33.38
C HIS A 377 9.30 4.36 -32.32
N THR A 378 8.27 4.86 -31.66
CA THR A 378 7.56 4.08 -30.63
C THR A 378 6.08 4.04 -30.91
N ILE A 379 5.46 2.90 -30.60
CA ILE A 379 4.01 2.71 -30.68
C ILE A 379 3.43 2.70 -29.27
N PRO A 380 2.44 3.56 -28.99
CA PRO A 380 1.78 3.58 -27.70
C PRO A 380 0.84 2.37 -27.58
N THR A 381 1.33 1.27 -27.04
CA THR A 381 0.56 0.06 -26.79
C THR A 381 0.80 -0.45 -25.38
N GLU A 382 -0.21 -1.09 -24.80
CA GLU A 382 -0.04 -1.75 -23.50
C GLU A 382 0.66 -3.11 -23.64
N ARG A 383 0.64 -3.70 -24.83
CA ARG A 383 1.31 -4.96 -25.11
C ARG A 383 2.76 -4.68 -25.52
N TYR A 384 3.70 -4.98 -24.64
CA TYR A 384 5.11 -4.94 -24.95
C TYR A 384 5.50 -6.17 -25.76
N LYS A 385 6.34 -5.97 -26.79
CA LYS A 385 6.93 -7.04 -27.60
C LYS A 385 8.29 -6.60 -28.08
N VAL A 386 9.32 -7.39 -27.80
CA VAL A 386 10.65 -7.19 -28.36
C VAL A 386 10.66 -7.53 -29.85
N ARG A 387 11.20 -6.66 -30.68
CA ARG A 387 11.10 -6.79 -32.14
C ARG A 387 12.40 -7.07 -32.86
N GLY A 388 13.53 -6.68 -32.32
CA GLY A 388 14.84 -6.83 -32.98
C GLY A 388 15.05 -5.94 -34.22
N ASN A 389 14.01 -5.56 -34.95
CA ASN A 389 14.12 -4.60 -36.05
C ASN A 389 13.67 -3.21 -35.56
N ILE A 390 14.59 -2.47 -34.96
CA ILE A 390 14.34 -1.12 -34.43
C ILE A 390 14.26 -0.03 -35.52
N GLN A 391 14.61 -0.32 -36.77
CA GLN A 391 14.42 0.60 -37.88
C GLN A 391 12.95 0.86 -38.19
N ALA A 392 12.10 -0.14 -37.93
CA ALA A 392 10.65 0.04 -38.03
C ALA A 392 10.13 0.81 -36.83
N TYR A 393 10.22 0.23 -35.65
CA TYR A 393 9.82 0.83 -34.38
C TYR A 393 10.27 -0.07 -33.21
N CYS A 394 10.31 0.53 -32.02
CA CYS A 394 10.59 -0.13 -30.76
C CYS A 394 9.38 0.02 -29.83
N MET A 395 9.14 -0.93 -28.96
CA MET A 395 8.12 -0.85 -27.93
C MET A 395 8.81 -0.67 -26.57
N ILE A 396 8.81 0.57 -26.07
CA ILE A 396 9.41 0.89 -24.76
C ILE A 396 8.32 0.93 -23.71
N LYS A 397 8.52 0.18 -22.63
CA LYS A 397 7.58 0.11 -21.52
C LYS A 397 8.36 0.05 -20.20
N ALA A 398 7.82 0.70 -19.18
CA ALA A 398 8.26 0.67 -17.80
C ALA A 398 9.68 1.17 -17.53
N THR A 399 10.69 0.68 -18.21
CA THR A 399 12.10 0.99 -17.93
C THR A 399 12.86 1.44 -19.18
N VAL A 400 13.80 2.37 -19.02
CA VAL A 400 14.73 2.79 -20.08
C VAL A 400 15.68 1.67 -20.50
N LEU A 401 15.91 0.69 -19.64
CA LEU A 401 16.74 -0.49 -19.95
C LEU A 401 16.15 -1.32 -21.10
N SER A 402 14.83 -1.26 -21.35
CA SER A 402 14.25 -1.89 -22.53
C SER A 402 14.75 -1.26 -23.83
N LEU A 403 14.96 0.06 -23.86
CA LEU A 403 15.57 0.72 -24.99
C LEU A 403 17.04 0.32 -25.14
N ALA A 404 17.81 0.34 -24.05
CA ALA A 404 19.21 -0.03 -24.07
C ALA A 404 19.43 -1.47 -24.55
N ALA A 405 18.61 -2.42 -24.08
CA ALA A 405 18.68 -3.81 -24.49
C ALA A 405 18.33 -4.00 -25.98
N GLU A 406 17.25 -3.38 -26.47
CA GLU A 406 16.90 -3.47 -27.91
C GLU A 406 17.94 -2.80 -28.79
N MET A 407 18.60 -1.72 -28.35
CA MET A 407 19.75 -1.14 -29.06
C MET A 407 20.94 -2.10 -29.06
N ALA A 408 21.27 -2.72 -27.93
CA ALA A 408 22.34 -3.70 -27.82
C ALA A 408 22.07 -4.91 -28.73
N PHE A 409 20.84 -5.41 -28.80
CA PHE A 409 20.45 -6.48 -29.74
C PHE A 409 20.64 -6.06 -31.18
N HIS A 410 20.23 -4.84 -31.54
CA HIS A 410 20.40 -4.31 -32.90
C HIS A 410 21.87 -4.14 -33.31
N MET A 411 22.72 -3.75 -32.36
CA MET A 411 24.15 -3.57 -32.56
C MET A 411 24.92 -4.91 -32.60
N GLY A 412 24.23 -6.02 -32.28
CA GLY A 412 24.79 -7.36 -32.43
C GLY A 412 25.55 -7.90 -31.22
N PHE A 413 25.47 -7.24 -30.07
CA PHE A 413 26.03 -7.75 -28.81
C PHE A 413 25.43 -9.11 -28.45
N LYS A 414 26.27 -10.03 -27.97
CA LYS A 414 25.89 -11.41 -27.66
C LYS A 414 25.88 -11.70 -26.15
N GLU A 415 26.67 -11.00 -25.39
CA GLU A 415 26.69 -11.06 -23.94
C GLU A 415 26.35 -9.69 -23.36
N ILE A 416 25.34 -9.64 -22.51
CA ILE A 416 24.80 -8.40 -21.94
C ILE A 416 24.77 -8.54 -20.43
N TYR A 417 25.41 -7.64 -19.73
CA TYR A 417 25.50 -7.64 -18.28
C TYR A 417 24.75 -6.45 -17.70
N LEU A 418 23.82 -6.70 -16.76
CA LEU A 418 23.09 -5.67 -16.05
C LEU A 418 23.84 -5.28 -14.78
N LEU A 419 24.04 -3.99 -14.53
CA LEU A 419 24.67 -3.46 -13.32
C LEU A 419 23.84 -2.31 -12.75
N GLY A 420 23.62 -2.29 -11.42
CA GLY A 420 22.79 -1.28 -10.77
C GLY A 420 21.31 -1.39 -11.10
N VAL A 421 20.81 -2.61 -11.32
CA VAL A 421 19.40 -2.91 -11.62
C VAL A 421 18.77 -3.66 -10.44
N ASP A 422 18.51 -2.94 -9.37
CA ASP A 422 18.14 -3.51 -8.07
C ASP A 422 16.71 -4.05 -8.02
N CYS A 423 15.77 -3.43 -8.72
CA CYS A 423 14.34 -3.75 -8.66
C CYS A 423 13.81 -3.77 -7.21
N THR A 424 14.28 -2.86 -6.37
CA THR A 424 13.81 -2.64 -5.00
C THR A 424 12.85 -1.46 -4.96
N ASN A 425 11.91 -1.48 -3.98
CA ASN A 425 11.02 -0.33 -3.81
C ASN A 425 11.82 0.87 -3.27
N PRO A 426 11.66 2.06 -3.86
CA PRO A 426 12.36 3.26 -3.40
C PRO A 426 12.14 3.61 -1.92
N HIS A 427 11.00 3.19 -1.36
CA HIS A 427 10.69 3.40 0.06
C HIS A 427 11.52 2.53 1.02
N ASP A 428 12.01 1.37 0.55
CA ASP A 428 12.67 0.41 1.44
C ASP A 428 14.19 0.64 1.55
N LYS A 429 14.85 1.11 0.48
CA LYS A 429 16.33 1.26 0.42
C LYS A 429 16.83 2.49 -0.35
N GLY A 430 15.99 3.51 -0.53
CA GLY A 430 16.32 4.58 -1.48
C GLY A 430 16.10 4.15 -2.95
N GLY A 431 15.69 5.10 -3.80
CA GLY A 431 15.30 4.77 -5.18
C GLY A 431 16.47 4.69 -6.17
N HIS A 432 17.57 5.36 -5.87
CA HIS A 432 18.68 5.55 -6.78
C HIS A 432 20.01 5.65 -6.02
N PHE A 433 21.13 5.52 -6.76
CA PHE A 433 22.49 5.59 -6.21
C PHE A 433 22.84 6.94 -5.55
N THR A 434 22.01 7.96 -5.67
CA THR A 434 22.17 9.28 -5.06
C THR A 434 20.83 9.92 -4.70
N ASP A 435 20.76 10.62 -3.58
CA ASP A 435 19.58 11.37 -3.14
C ASP A 435 19.26 12.57 -4.07
N ASN A 436 20.27 13.11 -4.75
CA ASN A 436 20.16 14.21 -5.70
C ASN A 436 19.85 13.73 -7.14
N TYR A 437 19.32 12.53 -7.30
CA TYR A 437 19.01 11.96 -8.62
C TYR A 437 18.05 12.85 -9.43
N THR A 438 17.06 13.44 -8.77
CA THR A 438 16.11 14.36 -9.41
C THR A 438 15.66 15.47 -8.45
N THR A 439 15.10 16.55 -8.98
CA THR A 439 14.49 17.59 -8.15
C THR A 439 13.11 17.16 -7.64
N LYS A 440 12.68 17.67 -6.48
CA LYS A 440 11.33 17.40 -5.93
C LYS A 440 10.23 17.69 -6.95
N GLU A 441 10.32 18.82 -7.67
CA GLU A 441 9.36 19.22 -8.72
C GLU A 441 9.25 18.18 -9.86
N VAL A 442 10.38 17.60 -10.29
CA VAL A 442 10.40 16.59 -11.34
C VAL A 442 9.81 15.28 -10.83
N ALA A 443 10.16 14.87 -9.61
CA ALA A 443 9.62 13.67 -8.98
C ALA A 443 8.09 13.75 -8.80
N GLU A 444 7.57 14.85 -8.28
CA GLU A 444 6.13 15.08 -8.10
C GLU A 444 5.39 15.09 -9.46
N THR A 445 5.98 15.73 -10.48
CA THR A 445 5.41 15.74 -11.83
C THR A 445 5.29 14.33 -12.39
N ASP A 446 6.28 13.48 -12.15
CA ASP A 446 6.29 12.09 -12.63
C ASP A 446 5.26 11.23 -11.87
N ILE A 447 5.20 11.35 -10.56
CA ILE A 447 4.19 10.67 -9.71
C ILE A 447 2.77 11.04 -10.17
N ASN A 448 2.49 12.32 -10.34
CA ASN A 448 1.17 12.79 -10.78
C ASN A 448 0.81 12.29 -12.19
N ARG A 449 1.80 12.22 -13.10
CA ARG A 449 1.61 11.62 -14.42
C ARG A 449 1.25 10.14 -14.34
N ILE A 450 1.90 9.39 -13.43
CA ILE A 450 1.65 7.96 -13.23
C ILE A 450 0.26 7.76 -12.65
N LYS A 451 -0.11 8.50 -11.59
CA LYS A 451 -1.45 8.47 -10.99
C LYS A 451 -2.55 8.74 -12.02
N THR A 452 -2.42 9.81 -12.80
CA THR A 452 -3.38 10.14 -13.87
C THR A 452 -3.48 9.04 -14.92
N ARG A 453 -2.35 8.44 -15.31
CA ARG A 453 -2.33 7.35 -16.31
C ARG A 453 -3.00 6.08 -15.79
N MET A 454 -2.85 5.79 -14.51
CA MET A 454 -3.45 4.63 -13.85
C MET A 454 -4.92 4.88 -13.48
N GLN A 455 -5.42 6.10 -13.57
CA GLN A 455 -6.74 6.52 -13.07
C GLN A 455 -6.93 6.19 -11.59
N ALA A 456 -5.86 6.32 -10.81
CA ALA A 456 -5.77 5.89 -9.42
C ALA A 456 -5.13 7.00 -8.57
N ASP A 457 -5.91 8.04 -8.31
CA ASP A 457 -5.48 9.19 -7.49
C ASP A 457 -5.22 8.80 -6.02
N THR A 458 -5.73 7.63 -5.61
CA THR A 458 -5.64 7.11 -4.23
C THR A 458 -4.39 6.26 -3.95
N LEU A 459 -3.59 5.93 -4.97
CA LEU A 459 -2.39 5.10 -4.76
C LEU A 459 -1.32 5.86 -3.97
N THR A 460 -0.77 5.17 -2.97
CA THR A 460 0.41 5.63 -2.24
C THR A 460 1.66 5.57 -3.13
N THR A 461 2.69 6.32 -2.78
CA THR A 461 3.99 6.30 -3.49
C THR A 461 4.61 4.90 -3.47
N ARG A 462 4.43 4.15 -2.38
CA ARG A 462 4.88 2.76 -2.27
C ARG A 462 4.19 1.85 -3.28
N GLN A 463 2.86 1.91 -3.37
CA GLN A 463 2.08 1.13 -4.34
C GLN A 463 2.42 1.48 -5.80
N ILE A 464 2.73 2.75 -6.06
CA ILE A 464 3.23 3.18 -7.38
C ILE A 464 4.59 2.54 -7.67
N GLY A 465 5.50 2.52 -6.69
CA GLY A 465 6.80 1.86 -6.79
C GLY A 465 6.66 0.36 -7.08
N GLU A 466 5.84 -0.35 -6.34
CA GLU A 466 5.53 -1.78 -6.56
C GLU A 466 5.01 -2.03 -7.99
N HIS A 467 4.04 -1.23 -8.43
CA HIS A 467 3.51 -1.35 -9.79
C HIS A 467 4.56 -1.11 -10.90
N ILE A 468 5.49 -0.17 -10.70
CA ILE A 468 6.58 0.08 -11.66
C ILE A 468 7.53 -1.12 -11.71
N ILE A 469 7.85 -1.70 -10.54
CA ILE A 469 8.71 -2.90 -10.44
C ILE A 469 8.05 -4.08 -11.16
N ASP A 470 6.80 -4.39 -10.87
CA ASP A 470 6.06 -5.49 -11.50
C ASP A 470 6.05 -5.36 -13.03
N ARG A 471 5.78 -4.15 -13.52
CA ARG A 471 5.81 -3.89 -14.97
C ARG A 471 7.21 -3.98 -15.56
N SER A 472 8.24 -3.67 -14.81
CA SER A 472 9.62 -3.84 -15.24
C SER A 472 10.01 -5.30 -15.30
N MET A 473 9.57 -6.12 -14.33
CA MET A 473 9.76 -7.57 -14.33
C MET A 473 9.10 -8.24 -15.55
N GLU A 474 7.86 -7.83 -15.90
CA GLU A 474 7.22 -8.29 -17.16
C GLU A 474 8.10 -8.01 -18.39
N VAL A 475 8.69 -6.82 -18.46
CA VAL A 475 9.56 -6.43 -19.58
C VAL A 475 10.84 -7.25 -19.61
N TYR A 476 11.48 -7.47 -18.46
CA TYR A 476 12.70 -8.29 -18.35
C TYR A 476 12.45 -9.74 -18.76
N ALA A 477 11.33 -10.33 -18.39
CA ALA A 477 10.95 -11.68 -18.81
C ALA A 477 10.81 -11.79 -20.35
N LEU A 478 10.28 -10.75 -21.00
CA LEU A 478 10.16 -10.71 -22.45
C LEU A 478 11.51 -10.49 -23.15
N LEU A 479 12.40 -9.69 -22.56
CA LEU A 479 13.77 -9.52 -23.04
C LEU A 479 14.57 -10.83 -22.95
N ASP A 480 14.44 -11.56 -21.83
CA ASP A 480 15.06 -12.87 -21.63
C ASP A 480 14.57 -13.89 -22.67
N SER A 481 13.25 -13.96 -22.88
CA SER A 481 12.64 -14.85 -23.88
C SER A 481 13.13 -14.54 -25.30
N TYR A 482 13.25 -13.26 -25.64
CA TYR A 482 13.81 -12.85 -26.94
C TYR A 482 15.29 -13.21 -27.06
N ALA A 483 16.09 -12.91 -26.03
CA ALA A 483 17.52 -13.17 -26.00
C ALA A 483 17.84 -14.67 -26.19
N LYS A 484 17.14 -15.54 -25.42
CA LYS A 484 17.27 -17.00 -25.58
C LYS A 484 16.97 -17.48 -26.99
N LYS A 485 15.90 -16.95 -27.60
CA LYS A 485 15.52 -17.30 -28.98
C LYS A 485 16.59 -16.90 -30.02
N HIS A 486 17.38 -15.85 -29.76
CA HIS A 486 18.35 -15.28 -30.68
C HIS A 486 19.80 -15.58 -30.29
N ASN A 487 20.04 -16.52 -29.38
CA ASN A 487 21.34 -16.90 -28.85
C ASN A 487 22.11 -15.67 -28.32
N ILE A 488 21.43 -14.89 -27.49
CA ILE A 488 21.98 -13.76 -26.75
C ILE A 488 21.91 -14.13 -25.28
N HIS A 489 22.94 -13.85 -24.50
CA HIS A 489 23.02 -14.16 -23.08
C HIS A 489 22.93 -12.87 -22.28
N ILE A 490 21.94 -12.81 -21.36
CA ILE A 490 21.79 -11.68 -20.45
C ILE A 490 22.09 -12.19 -19.05
N TYR A 491 22.96 -11.47 -18.34
CA TYR A 491 23.38 -11.78 -16.97
C TYR A 491 23.10 -10.61 -16.04
N ASN A 492 22.84 -10.90 -14.77
CA ASN A 492 22.70 -9.90 -13.73
C ASN A 492 23.97 -9.80 -12.88
N ALA A 493 24.77 -8.75 -13.08
CA ALA A 493 25.97 -8.44 -12.30
C ALA A 493 25.69 -7.44 -11.15
N THR A 494 24.41 -7.10 -10.89
CA THR A 494 24.00 -6.20 -9.81
C THR A 494 24.26 -6.84 -8.45
N ARG A 495 24.85 -6.10 -7.51
CA ARG A 495 25.09 -6.55 -6.15
C ARG A 495 23.79 -6.50 -5.33
N GLY A 496 23.20 -7.65 -5.02
CA GLY A 496 21.93 -7.74 -4.32
C GLY A 496 20.71 -7.40 -5.22
N GLY A 497 19.67 -6.79 -4.65
CA GLY A 497 18.43 -6.50 -5.36
C GLY A 497 17.54 -7.74 -5.59
N ASN A 498 16.40 -7.55 -6.26
CA ASN A 498 15.33 -8.54 -6.42
C ASN A 498 15.18 -9.08 -7.86
N LEU A 499 16.10 -8.74 -8.77
CA LEU A 499 16.03 -9.17 -10.16
C LEU A 499 16.65 -10.58 -10.32
N GLU A 500 15.80 -11.61 -10.40
CA GLU A 500 16.20 -13.02 -10.50
C GLU A 500 15.89 -13.65 -11.88
N ILE A 501 15.38 -12.88 -12.83
CA ILE A 501 15.04 -13.38 -14.18
C ILE A 501 16.28 -13.80 -14.95
N PHE A 502 17.40 -13.10 -14.75
CA PHE A 502 18.66 -13.36 -15.41
C PHE A 502 19.66 -14.05 -14.46
N PRO A 503 20.49 -15.00 -14.95
CA PRO A 503 21.52 -15.62 -14.12
C PRO A 503 22.42 -14.58 -13.45
N ARG A 504 22.65 -14.72 -12.15
CA ARG A 504 23.56 -13.83 -11.42
C ARG A 504 25.01 -14.20 -11.67
N VAL A 505 25.83 -13.17 -11.83
CA VAL A 505 27.29 -13.28 -11.95
C VAL A 505 27.96 -12.21 -11.10
N LYS A 506 29.18 -12.44 -10.68
CA LYS A 506 30.00 -11.41 -10.03
C LYS A 506 30.72 -10.59 -11.10
N LEU A 507 30.73 -9.27 -10.94
CA LEU A 507 31.38 -8.35 -11.90
C LEU A 507 32.87 -8.69 -12.03
N GLU A 508 33.53 -8.98 -10.92
CA GLU A 508 34.95 -9.30 -10.86
C GLU A 508 35.28 -10.57 -11.68
N ASP A 509 34.43 -11.61 -11.58
CA ASP A 509 34.62 -12.88 -12.31
C ASP A 509 34.43 -12.68 -13.85
N VAL A 510 33.50 -11.78 -14.23
CA VAL A 510 33.27 -11.43 -15.65
C VAL A 510 34.47 -10.71 -16.24
N LEU A 511 35.10 -9.80 -15.49
CA LEU A 511 36.22 -9.01 -15.95
C LEU A 511 37.52 -9.82 -15.96
N SER A 512 37.73 -10.76 -15.03
CA SER A 512 38.93 -11.60 -14.96
C SER A 512 39.06 -12.56 -16.18
N LYS A 513 37.95 -13.11 -16.68
CA LYS A 513 37.97 -13.96 -17.88
C LYS A 513 38.56 -13.31 -19.13
N LYS A 514 38.35 -12.00 -19.30
CA LYS A 514 38.94 -11.26 -20.44
C LYS A 514 40.47 -11.17 -20.37
N MET A 515 41.00 -11.10 -19.15
CA MET A 515 42.46 -11.04 -18.94
C MET A 515 43.15 -12.37 -19.26
N GLU A 516 42.45 -13.50 -19.19
CA GLU A 516 42.97 -14.83 -19.56
C GLU A 516 42.87 -15.10 -21.06
N GLU A 517 41.81 -14.62 -21.73
CA GLU A 517 41.63 -14.77 -23.20
C GLU A 517 42.54 -13.83 -24.02
N SER A 518 43.08 -12.77 -23.40
CA SER A 518 43.98 -11.80 -24.04
C SER A 518 45.48 -12.10 -23.81
N LYS A 519 45.81 -13.18 -23.08
CA LYS A 519 47.16 -13.75 -22.92
C LYS A 519 47.34 -14.97 -23.82
#